data_da4b7f69d08592720094c02c4454b820
#
_entry.id   da4b7f69d08592720094c02c4454b820
#
_cell.length_a   1.000
_cell.length_b   1.000
_cell.length_c   1.000
_cell.angle_alpha   90.00
_cell.angle_beta   90.00
_cell.angle_gamma   90.00
#
_symmetry.space_group_name_H-M   'P 1'
#
loop_
_entity.id
_entity.type
_entity.pdbx_description
1 polymer ?
#
loop_
_entity_poly.entity_id
_entity_poly.type
_entity_poly.pdbx_seq_one_letter_code
_entity_poly.pdbx_strand_id
1 'polypeptide(L)'
;MCIRDRYTNLNRLIAQVISSLTASLRFDGALNVDVTEFQTNLVPYPRIHFMLSSYAPVISAEKAYHEQLSVAEITNSAFEPQSMMAKCDPRHGKYMACCLMYRGDVVPKDVNAAVASIKTKRTIQFVDWCPTGFKCGINYQPPSVVPGGDLAKVQRAVCMISNSTAIAEVFSRLDHKCWNTPT
;
A
#
# COMPACT_ATOMS: atom_id res chain seq x y z
N MET A 1 14.57 10.92 -14.67
CA MET A 1 15.49 10.01 -13.98
C MET A 1 14.65 9.07 -13.13
N CYS A 2 14.64 7.78 -13.44
CA CYS A 2 13.78 6.86 -12.69
C CYS A 2 14.43 6.59 -11.33
N ILE A 3 13.72 6.88 -10.24
CA ILE A 3 14.11 6.53 -8.85
C ILE A 3 14.46 5.03 -8.73
N ARG A 4 14.07 4.22 -9.71
CA ARG A 4 14.18 2.75 -9.74
C ARG A 4 15.45 2.18 -10.35
N ASP A 5 16.37 3.00 -10.84
CA ASP A 5 17.48 2.51 -11.69
C ASP A 5 18.65 1.89 -10.91
N ARG A 6 18.68 2.01 -9.58
CA ARG A 6 19.74 1.43 -8.74
C ARG A 6 19.15 0.61 -7.60
N TYR A 7 19.77 -0.53 -7.29
CA TYR A 7 19.39 -1.38 -6.15
C TYR A 7 19.34 -0.61 -4.83
N THR A 8 20.21 0.37 -4.63
CA THR A 8 20.20 1.22 -3.44
C THR A 8 18.88 1.97 -3.29
N ASN A 9 18.34 2.55 -4.37
CA ASN A 9 17.09 3.28 -4.36
C ASN A 9 15.88 2.36 -4.19
N LEU A 10 15.93 1.18 -4.81
CA LEU A 10 14.91 0.15 -4.60
C LEU A 10 14.87 -0.33 -3.15
N ASN A 11 16.03 -0.59 -2.56
CA ASN A 11 16.13 -1.00 -1.16
C ASN A 11 15.62 0.09 -0.21
N ARG A 12 15.87 1.36 -0.50
CA ARG A 12 15.33 2.48 0.27
C ARG A 12 13.81 2.54 0.21
N LEU A 13 13.21 2.32 -0.97
CA LEU A 13 11.76 2.27 -1.12
C LEU A 13 11.16 1.09 -0.34
N ILE A 14 11.77 -0.10 -0.45
CA ILE A 14 11.33 -1.27 0.32
C ILE A 14 11.46 -1.02 1.82
N ALA A 15 12.54 -0.38 2.27
CA ALA A 15 12.73 0.00 3.67
C ALA A 15 11.63 0.95 4.16
N GLN A 16 11.17 1.89 3.32
CA GLN A 16 10.03 2.76 3.65
C GLN A 16 8.73 1.95 3.83
N VAL A 17 8.47 0.99 2.96
CA VAL A 17 7.30 0.11 3.08
C VAL A 17 7.36 -0.68 4.38
N ILE A 18 8.47 -1.35 4.66
CA ILE A 18 8.68 -2.12 5.89
C ILE A 18 8.56 -1.23 7.13
N SER A 19 9.17 -0.05 7.11
CA SER A 19 9.08 0.91 8.20
C SER A 19 7.64 1.35 8.46
N SER A 20 6.84 1.51 7.42
CA SER A 20 5.44 1.90 7.54
C SER A 20 4.57 0.75 8.06
N LEU A 21 4.85 -0.48 7.67
CA LEU A 21 4.16 -1.68 8.18
C LEU A 21 4.44 -1.92 9.67
N THR A 22 5.64 -1.64 10.11
CA THR A 22 6.06 -1.86 11.50
C THR A 22 5.91 -0.62 12.39
N ALA A 23 5.42 0.49 11.85
CA ALA A 23 5.30 1.74 12.59
C ALA A 23 4.39 1.62 13.84
N SER A 24 3.29 0.89 13.74
CA SER A 24 2.38 0.65 14.86
C SER A 24 2.98 -0.17 16.00
N LEU A 25 4.03 -0.97 15.73
CA LEU A 25 4.77 -1.70 16.75
C LEU A 25 5.84 -0.85 17.45
N ARG A 26 6.32 0.20 16.79
CA ARG A 26 7.44 1.02 17.26
C ARG A 26 7.01 2.35 17.86
N PHE A 27 5.86 2.85 17.47
CA PHE A 27 5.36 4.17 17.88
C PHE A 27 3.90 4.08 18.29
N ASP A 28 3.54 4.86 19.30
CA ASP A 28 2.15 5.05 19.68
C ASP A 28 1.41 5.87 18.62
N GLY A 29 0.19 5.48 18.30
CA GLY A 29 -0.64 6.15 17.32
C GLY A 29 -2.10 6.27 17.74
N ALA A 30 -2.87 7.05 16.99
CA ALA A 30 -4.30 7.23 17.25
C ALA A 30 -5.09 5.92 17.10
N LEU A 31 -4.69 5.11 16.13
CA LEU A 31 -5.29 3.81 15.81
C LEU A 31 -4.14 2.83 15.52
N ASN A 32 -3.74 2.07 16.53
CA ASN A 32 -2.72 1.05 16.34
C ASN A 32 -3.35 -0.22 15.77
N VAL A 33 -2.68 -0.77 14.74
CA VAL A 33 -3.04 -2.06 14.14
C VAL A 33 -1.88 -3.02 14.42
N ASP A 34 -2.16 -4.07 15.18
CA ASP A 34 -1.17 -5.11 15.48
C ASP A 34 -0.95 -6.04 14.28
N VAL A 35 0.23 -6.64 14.19
CA VAL A 35 0.57 -7.63 13.16
C VAL A 35 -0.37 -8.84 13.18
N THR A 36 -0.80 -9.25 14.36
CA THR A 36 -1.81 -10.31 14.53
C THR A 36 -3.15 -9.93 13.91
N GLU A 37 -3.53 -8.65 13.98
CA GLU A 37 -4.73 -8.15 13.33
C GLU A 37 -4.64 -8.18 11.80
N PHE A 38 -3.44 -8.02 11.20
CA PHE A 38 -3.27 -8.19 9.76
C PHE A 38 -3.64 -9.60 9.33
N GLN A 39 -3.13 -10.60 10.05
CA GLN A 39 -3.43 -11.98 9.73
C GLN A 39 -4.93 -12.28 9.86
N THR A 40 -5.56 -11.84 10.94
CA THR A 40 -6.99 -12.10 11.19
C THR A 40 -7.89 -11.38 10.21
N ASN A 41 -7.59 -10.13 9.85
CA ASN A 41 -8.48 -9.33 9.01
C ASN A 41 -8.23 -9.50 7.50
N LEU A 42 -6.99 -9.80 7.09
CA LEU A 42 -6.63 -9.89 5.68
C LEU A 42 -6.73 -11.30 5.12
N VAL A 43 -6.64 -12.34 5.94
CA VAL A 43 -6.65 -13.74 5.49
C VAL A 43 -8.02 -14.37 5.79
N PRO A 44 -8.93 -14.44 4.80
CA PRO A 44 -10.25 -15.03 4.99
C PRO A 44 -10.18 -16.56 5.11
N TYR A 45 -9.25 -17.17 4.37
CA TYR A 45 -9.01 -18.61 4.37
C TYR A 45 -7.50 -18.90 4.40
N PRO A 46 -7.01 -19.93 5.09
CA PRO A 46 -5.58 -20.20 5.24
C PRO A 46 -4.80 -20.32 3.92
N ARG A 47 -5.45 -20.78 2.86
CA ARG A 47 -4.82 -20.92 1.52
C ARG A 47 -4.74 -19.60 0.75
N ILE A 48 -5.53 -18.60 1.10
CA ILE A 48 -5.61 -17.30 0.42
C ILE A 48 -4.90 -16.26 1.28
N HIS A 49 -3.57 -16.33 1.31
CA HIS A 49 -2.72 -15.51 2.19
C HIS A 49 -1.68 -14.67 1.42
N PHE A 50 -1.80 -14.58 0.10
CA PHE A 50 -0.88 -13.77 -0.70
C PHE A 50 -1.38 -12.34 -0.81
N MET A 51 -0.57 -11.41 -0.31
CA MET A 51 -0.93 -10.01 -0.20
C MET A 51 -0.25 -9.16 -1.26
N LEU A 52 -0.97 -8.14 -1.73
CA LEU A 52 -0.42 -7.03 -2.51
C LEU A 52 -0.14 -5.88 -1.56
N SER A 53 1.04 -5.28 -1.69
CA SER A 53 1.39 -4.05 -0.97
C SER A 53 1.51 -2.89 -1.93
N SER A 54 1.13 -1.70 -1.48
CA SER A 54 1.36 -0.45 -2.17
C SER A 54 1.81 0.63 -1.20
N TYR A 55 2.47 1.65 -1.73
CA TYR A 55 2.95 2.79 -0.95
C TYR A 55 2.72 4.08 -1.74
N ALA A 56 2.20 5.09 -1.08
CA ALA A 56 1.99 6.41 -1.65
C ALA A 56 2.21 7.49 -0.56
N PRO A 57 2.72 8.66 -0.92
CA PRO A 57 3.23 9.06 -2.23
C PRO A 57 4.71 8.67 -2.41
N VAL A 58 5.11 8.42 -3.65
CA VAL A 58 6.52 8.26 -4.04
C VAL A 58 6.88 9.46 -4.90
N ILE A 59 7.49 10.46 -4.30
CA ILE A 59 7.83 11.75 -4.93
C ILE A 59 9.34 11.92 -4.90
N SER A 60 9.91 12.43 -6.00
CA SER A 60 11.31 12.82 -6.03
C SER A 60 11.55 14.09 -5.22
N ALA A 61 12.74 14.24 -4.64
CA ALA A 61 13.11 15.40 -3.85
C ALA A 61 12.96 16.73 -4.62
N GLU A 62 13.14 16.70 -5.94
CA GLU A 62 13.01 17.88 -6.82
C GLU A 62 11.57 18.35 -6.98
N LYS A 63 10.60 17.41 -6.98
CA LYS A 63 9.16 17.72 -7.17
C LYS A 63 8.43 18.03 -5.86
N ALA A 64 8.99 17.65 -4.72
CA ALA A 64 8.32 17.74 -3.42
C ALA A 64 8.00 19.17 -2.97
N TYR A 65 8.70 20.15 -3.47
CA TYR A 65 8.49 21.56 -3.11
C TYR A 65 7.13 22.12 -3.59
N HIS A 66 6.50 21.47 -4.54
CA HIS A 66 5.29 21.97 -5.20
C HIS A 66 4.03 21.13 -4.93
N GLU A 67 4.15 19.99 -4.27
CA GLU A 67 3.03 19.05 -4.09
C GLU A 67 2.78 18.76 -2.60
N GLN A 68 1.74 19.37 -2.05
CA GLN A 68 1.15 18.93 -0.78
C GLN A 68 -0.08 18.06 -1.09
N LEU A 69 0.09 16.75 -1.02
CA LEU A 69 -0.99 15.82 -1.29
C LEU A 69 -1.93 15.69 -0.08
N SER A 70 -3.22 15.78 -0.33
CA SER A 70 -4.27 15.54 0.65
C SER A 70 -4.39 14.05 0.99
N VAL A 71 -5.05 13.73 2.11
CA VAL A 71 -5.31 12.34 2.50
C VAL A 71 -6.10 11.59 1.42
N ALA A 72 -7.08 12.24 0.79
CA ALA A 72 -7.85 11.64 -0.30
C ALA A 72 -6.99 11.32 -1.52
N GLU A 73 -6.08 12.20 -1.91
CA GLU A 73 -5.18 12.00 -3.06
C GLU A 73 -4.20 10.87 -2.83
N ILE A 74 -3.54 10.81 -1.67
CA ILE A 74 -2.62 9.70 -1.35
C ILE A 74 -3.35 8.37 -1.27
N THR A 75 -4.58 8.34 -0.74
CA THR A 75 -5.40 7.14 -0.68
C THR A 75 -5.77 6.67 -2.08
N ASN A 76 -6.20 7.58 -2.95
CA ASN A 76 -6.50 7.26 -4.35
C ASN A 76 -5.26 6.70 -5.07
N SER A 77 -4.11 7.34 -4.89
CA SER A 77 -2.84 6.91 -5.47
C SER A 77 -2.42 5.52 -4.99
N ALA A 78 -2.70 5.16 -3.73
CA ALA A 78 -2.39 3.83 -3.20
C ALA A 78 -3.14 2.70 -3.91
N PHE A 79 -4.33 2.96 -4.45
CA PHE A 79 -5.11 1.99 -5.22
C PHE A 79 -4.76 1.94 -6.71
N GLU A 80 -3.90 2.83 -7.18
CA GLU A 80 -3.47 2.81 -8.58
C GLU A 80 -2.48 1.67 -8.86
N PRO A 81 -2.56 1.03 -10.05
CA PRO A 81 -1.64 -0.05 -10.42
C PRO A 81 -0.16 0.34 -10.37
N GLN A 82 0.14 1.62 -10.59
CA GLN A 82 1.51 2.14 -10.59
C GLN A 82 2.14 2.16 -9.19
N SER A 83 1.32 2.26 -8.15
CA SER A 83 1.77 2.26 -6.75
C SER A 83 1.95 0.86 -6.17
N MET A 84 1.52 -0.18 -6.89
CA MET A 84 1.65 -1.57 -6.45
C MET A 84 3.10 -2.04 -6.52
N MET A 85 3.55 -2.76 -5.47
CA MET A 85 4.90 -3.34 -5.41
C MET A 85 5.05 -4.58 -6.28
N ALA A 86 3.94 -5.24 -6.63
CA ALA A 86 3.90 -6.34 -7.58
C ALA A 86 3.36 -5.87 -8.92
N LYS A 87 3.90 -6.40 -10.02
CA LYS A 87 3.44 -6.09 -11.37
C LYS A 87 2.16 -6.87 -11.68
N CYS A 88 1.05 -6.41 -11.12
CA CYS A 88 -0.30 -6.86 -11.47
C CYS A 88 -1.26 -5.68 -11.45
N ASP A 89 -2.35 -5.79 -12.20
CA ASP A 89 -3.39 -4.76 -12.23
C ASP A 89 -4.54 -5.17 -11.29
N PRO A 90 -4.74 -4.47 -10.16
CA PRO A 90 -5.80 -4.80 -9.22
C PRO A 90 -7.21 -4.61 -9.79
N ARG A 91 -7.35 -3.89 -10.91
CA ARG A 91 -8.65 -3.71 -11.60
C ARG A 91 -9.15 -4.99 -12.26
N HIS A 92 -8.26 -5.95 -12.54
CA HIS A 92 -8.62 -7.25 -13.09
C HIS A 92 -9.07 -8.27 -12.04
N GLY A 93 -9.12 -7.89 -10.78
CA GLY A 93 -9.54 -8.73 -9.67
C GLY A 93 -10.48 -8.03 -8.73
N LYS A 94 -10.90 -8.76 -7.69
CA LYS A 94 -11.71 -8.23 -6.59
C LYS A 94 -10.91 -8.24 -5.31
N TYR A 95 -11.06 -7.19 -4.50
CA TYR A 95 -10.49 -7.11 -3.17
C TYR A 95 -11.31 -7.94 -2.18
N MET A 96 -10.62 -8.70 -1.36
CA MET A 96 -11.23 -9.45 -0.24
C MET A 96 -11.10 -8.66 1.06
N ALA A 97 -9.96 -8.04 1.29
CA ALA A 97 -9.70 -7.18 2.44
C ALA A 97 -8.59 -6.19 2.14
N CYS A 98 -8.64 -5.02 2.76
CA CYS A 98 -7.62 -3.97 2.65
C CYS A 98 -7.29 -3.43 4.03
N CYS A 99 -6.00 -3.27 4.29
CA CYS A 99 -5.50 -2.56 5.45
C CYS A 99 -4.73 -1.32 4.99
N LEU A 100 -5.17 -0.16 5.45
CA LEU A 100 -4.55 1.14 5.14
C LEU A 100 -3.84 1.66 6.39
N MET A 101 -2.55 1.85 6.31
CA MET A 101 -1.74 2.39 7.40
C MET A 101 -1.24 3.76 7.02
N TYR A 102 -1.77 4.76 7.69
CA TYR A 102 -1.39 6.16 7.48
C TYR A 102 -0.29 6.56 8.47
N ARG A 103 0.61 7.40 7.98
CA ARG A 103 1.68 7.98 8.78
C ARG A 103 1.72 9.50 8.60
N GLY A 104 2.03 10.21 9.70
CA GLY A 104 2.23 11.64 9.71
C GLY A 104 0.97 12.43 10.07
N ASP A 105 0.82 13.59 9.47
CA ASP A 105 -0.29 14.50 9.75
C ASP A 105 -1.57 14.05 9.04
N VAL A 106 -2.27 13.12 9.69
CA VAL A 106 -3.50 12.50 9.17
C VAL A 106 -4.58 12.53 10.23
N VAL A 107 -5.75 13.08 9.89
CA VAL A 107 -6.90 13.15 10.77
C VAL A 107 -7.86 11.99 10.47
N PRO A 108 -8.41 11.27 11.48
CA PRO A 108 -9.34 10.16 11.27
C PRO A 108 -10.57 10.52 10.43
N LYS A 109 -11.05 11.74 10.53
CA LYS A 109 -12.19 12.24 9.74
C LYS A 109 -11.89 12.19 8.23
N ASP A 110 -10.69 12.63 7.83
CA ASP A 110 -10.28 12.66 6.43
C ASP A 110 -10.08 11.25 5.87
N VAL A 111 -9.57 10.34 6.72
CA VAL A 111 -9.45 8.91 6.37
C VAL A 111 -10.81 8.29 6.09
N ASN A 112 -11.80 8.53 6.95
CA ASN A 112 -13.15 8.02 6.76
C ASN A 112 -13.79 8.55 5.48
N ALA A 113 -13.61 9.84 5.18
CA ALA A 113 -14.10 10.45 3.95
C ALA A 113 -13.42 9.85 2.70
N ALA A 114 -12.10 9.65 2.75
CA ALA A 114 -11.33 9.02 1.67
C ALA A 114 -11.78 7.57 1.43
N VAL A 115 -11.94 6.78 2.48
CA VAL A 115 -12.42 5.39 2.38
C VAL A 115 -13.83 5.33 1.80
N ALA A 116 -14.73 6.23 2.22
CA ALA A 116 -16.08 6.32 1.65
C ALA A 116 -16.03 6.60 0.13
N SER A 117 -15.15 7.50 -0.30
CA SER A 117 -14.96 7.80 -1.72
C SER A 117 -14.41 6.61 -2.51
N ILE A 118 -13.50 5.83 -1.91
CA ILE A 118 -12.96 4.60 -2.53
C ILE A 118 -14.07 3.55 -2.72
N LYS A 119 -14.95 3.37 -1.74
CA LYS A 119 -16.07 2.41 -1.82
C LYS A 119 -17.07 2.72 -2.93
N THR A 120 -17.19 3.97 -3.33
CA THR A 120 -18.10 4.40 -4.41
C THR A 120 -17.49 4.25 -5.82
N LYS A 121 -16.19 4.00 -5.92
CA LYS A 121 -15.49 3.86 -7.20
C LYS A 121 -15.82 2.53 -7.87
N ARG A 122 -16.28 2.58 -9.12
CA ARG A 122 -16.56 1.38 -9.93
C ARG A 122 -15.31 0.58 -10.32
N THR A 123 -14.15 1.22 -10.32
CA THR A 123 -12.87 0.57 -10.67
C THR A 123 -12.31 -0.29 -9.55
N ILE A 124 -12.79 -0.11 -8.33
CA ILE A 124 -12.35 -0.84 -7.14
C ILE A 124 -13.50 -1.75 -6.72
N GLN A 125 -13.39 -3.03 -7.02
CA GLN A 125 -14.44 -4.00 -6.74
C GLN A 125 -14.04 -4.86 -5.54
N PHE A 126 -14.99 -5.06 -4.64
CA PHE A 126 -14.88 -5.97 -3.52
C PHE A 126 -15.68 -7.25 -3.78
N VAL A 127 -15.29 -8.32 -3.10
CA VAL A 127 -16.05 -9.58 -3.14
C VAL A 127 -17.41 -9.39 -2.46
N ASP A 128 -18.42 -10.07 -2.97
CA ASP A 128 -19.81 -9.90 -2.52
C ASP A 128 -20.04 -10.37 -1.08
N TRP A 129 -19.22 -11.30 -0.61
CA TRP A 129 -19.31 -11.85 0.75
C TRP A 129 -18.52 -11.06 1.81
N CYS A 130 -17.76 -10.03 1.43
CA CYS A 130 -17.00 -9.17 2.35
C CYS A 130 -17.15 -7.68 2.01
N PRO A 131 -18.33 -7.06 2.27
CA PRO A 131 -18.59 -5.68 1.88
C PRO A 131 -17.84 -4.64 2.72
N THR A 132 -17.24 -5.00 3.84
CA THR A 132 -16.60 -4.09 4.81
C THR A 132 -15.12 -4.37 5.04
N GLY A 133 -14.42 -4.80 4.00
CA GLY A 133 -13.02 -5.24 4.08
C GLY A 133 -11.96 -4.15 4.29
N PHE A 134 -12.28 -3.03 4.96
CA PHE A 134 -11.31 -1.98 5.29
C PHE A 134 -10.93 -1.96 6.76
N LYS A 135 -9.64 -2.02 7.03
CA LYS A 135 -9.03 -1.71 8.31
C LYS A 135 -8.12 -0.50 8.12
N CYS A 136 -8.18 0.48 9.01
CA CYS A 136 -7.33 1.66 8.97
C CYS A 136 -6.53 1.79 10.26
N GLY A 137 -5.24 2.02 10.13
CA GLY A 137 -4.35 2.40 11.22
C GLY A 137 -3.78 3.79 10.98
N ILE A 138 -3.60 4.58 12.02
CA ILE A 138 -3.02 5.93 11.95
C ILE A 138 -1.91 6.04 12.98
N ASN A 139 -0.73 6.44 12.51
CA ASN A 139 0.40 6.76 13.35
C ASN A 139 0.86 8.20 13.04
N TYR A 140 1.03 9.02 14.06
CA TYR A 140 1.38 10.43 13.89
C TYR A 140 2.86 10.66 13.55
N GLN A 141 3.71 9.65 13.67
CA GLN A 141 5.12 9.76 13.31
C GLN A 141 5.27 9.83 11.78
N PRO A 142 5.75 10.96 11.22
CA PRO A 142 5.94 11.09 9.79
C PRO A 142 6.99 10.11 9.27
N PRO A 143 6.93 9.71 7.99
CA PRO A 143 7.94 8.84 7.41
C PRO A 143 9.30 9.55 7.37
N SER A 144 10.35 8.83 7.80
CA SER A 144 11.73 9.32 7.75
C SER A 144 12.36 8.96 6.43
N VAL A 145 13.21 9.83 5.90
CA VAL A 145 13.98 9.59 4.67
C VAL A 145 15.47 9.66 4.95
N VAL A 146 16.25 8.94 4.15
CA VAL A 146 17.72 8.98 4.25
C VAL A 146 18.20 10.32 3.67
N PRO A 147 19.02 11.10 4.42
CA PRO A 147 19.61 12.33 3.90
C PRO A 147 20.43 12.04 2.62
N GLY A 148 20.24 12.88 1.60
CA GLY A 148 20.89 12.72 0.30
C GLY A 148 20.33 11.58 -0.57
N GLY A 149 19.16 11.03 -0.21
CA GLY A 149 18.43 10.06 -1.02
C GLY A 149 17.53 10.73 -2.07
N ASP A 150 17.04 9.94 -3.03
CA ASP A 150 16.17 10.41 -4.11
C ASP A 150 14.70 10.60 -3.67
N LEU A 151 14.31 10.02 -2.53
CA LEU A 151 12.96 10.14 -1.99
C LEU A 151 12.79 11.43 -1.20
N ALA A 152 11.71 12.14 -1.47
CA ALA A 152 11.34 13.34 -0.74
C ALA A 152 10.84 13.02 0.67
N LYS A 153 11.12 13.93 1.61
CA LYS A 153 10.48 13.92 2.92
C LYS A 153 9.05 14.45 2.75
N VAL A 154 8.07 13.60 3.00
CA VAL A 154 6.65 13.92 2.94
C VAL A 154 6.06 14.06 4.32
N GLN A 155 5.04 14.92 4.47
CA GLN A 155 4.37 15.12 5.76
C GLN A 155 3.43 13.97 6.12
N ARG A 156 2.88 13.31 5.12
CA ARG A 156 1.95 12.18 5.27
C ARG A 156 2.17 11.14 4.20
N ALA A 157 1.97 9.89 4.57
CA ALA A 157 2.07 8.77 3.65
C ALA A 157 1.05 7.68 4.03
N VAL A 158 0.73 6.83 3.08
CA VAL A 158 -0.08 5.64 3.29
C VAL A 158 0.63 4.42 2.75
N CYS A 159 0.63 3.35 3.53
CA CYS A 159 1.01 2.02 3.10
C CYS A 159 -0.24 1.14 3.13
N MET A 160 -0.55 0.50 2.02
CA MET A 160 -1.68 -0.42 1.93
C MET A 160 -1.18 -1.85 1.81
N ILE A 161 -1.80 -2.75 2.56
CA ILE A 161 -1.74 -4.19 2.31
C ILE A 161 -3.15 -4.64 1.96
N SER A 162 -3.27 -5.34 0.86
CA SER A 162 -4.56 -5.83 0.40
C SER A 162 -4.48 -7.29 -0.02
N ASN A 163 -5.57 -8.01 0.21
CA ASN A 163 -5.79 -9.33 -0.34
C ASN A 163 -6.69 -9.18 -1.55
N SER A 164 -6.17 -9.50 -2.73
CA SER A 164 -6.90 -9.37 -3.99
C SER A 164 -6.71 -10.61 -4.84
N THR A 165 -7.75 -10.99 -5.56
CA THR A 165 -7.68 -12.08 -6.54
C THR A 165 -6.76 -11.77 -7.72
N ALA A 166 -6.41 -10.51 -7.96
CA ALA A 166 -5.47 -10.09 -9.00
C ALA A 166 -4.06 -10.67 -8.85
N ILE A 167 -3.68 -11.12 -7.64
CA ILE A 167 -2.39 -11.79 -7.41
C ILE A 167 -2.23 -13.07 -8.24
N ALA A 168 -3.34 -13.69 -8.65
CA ALA A 168 -3.33 -14.87 -9.50
C ALA A 168 -2.61 -14.63 -10.84
N GLU A 169 -2.64 -13.40 -11.36
CA GLU A 169 -1.92 -13.01 -12.56
C GLU A 169 -0.40 -13.17 -12.41
N VAL A 170 0.13 -12.84 -11.22
CA VAL A 170 1.56 -13.00 -10.91
C VAL A 170 1.95 -14.48 -10.89
N PHE A 171 1.13 -15.32 -10.25
CA PHE A 171 1.38 -16.76 -10.21
C PHE A 171 1.27 -17.41 -11.58
N SER A 172 0.29 -17.02 -12.38
CA SER A 172 0.14 -17.50 -13.77
C SER A 172 1.39 -17.19 -14.62
N ARG A 173 1.94 -16.00 -14.47
CA ARG A 173 3.18 -15.61 -15.18
C ARG A 173 4.40 -16.39 -14.72
N LEU A 174 4.48 -16.71 -13.42
CA LEU A 174 5.58 -17.52 -12.88
C LEU A 174 5.48 -18.96 -13.38
N ASP A 175 4.29 -19.55 -13.34
CA ASP A 175 4.02 -20.89 -13.82
C ASP A 175 4.39 -21.03 -15.30
N HIS A 176 3.92 -20.13 -16.14
CA HIS A 176 4.26 -20.10 -17.56
C HIS A 176 5.77 -20.01 -17.81
N LYS A 177 6.52 -19.25 -17.00
CA LYS A 177 7.97 -19.18 -17.11
C LYS A 177 8.65 -20.50 -16.73
N CYS A 178 8.18 -21.14 -15.66
CA CYS A 178 8.72 -22.43 -15.23
C CYS A 178 8.57 -23.52 -16.30
N TRP A 179 7.43 -23.57 -16.97
CA TRP A 179 7.17 -24.54 -18.03
C TRP A 179 7.96 -24.28 -19.31
N ASN A 180 8.27 -23.02 -19.62
CA ASN A 180 8.97 -22.63 -20.86
C ASN A 180 10.49 -22.49 -20.69
N THR A 181 11.05 -22.78 -19.51
CA THR A 181 12.50 -22.79 -19.33
C THR A 181 13.03 -24.16 -19.76
N PRO A 182 13.80 -24.26 -20.86
CA PRO A 182 14.41 -25.53 -21.25
C PRO A 182 15.41 -25.95 -20.15
N THR A 183 15.29 -27.18 -19.69
CA THR A 183 16.25 -27.85 -18.80
C THR A 183 17.57 -28.06 -19.48
#